data_2a0c79adc5a99ec225279dacdd1cc614
#
_entry.id   2a0c79adc5a99ec225279dacdd1cc614
#
_cell.length_a   1.000
_cell.length_b   1.000
_cell.length_c   1.000
_cell.angle_alpha   90.00
_cell.angle_beta   90.00
_cell.angle_gamma   90.00
#
_symmetry.space_group_name_H-M   'P 1'
#
loop_
_entity.id
_entity.type
_entity.pdbx_description
1 polymer ?
#
loop_
_entity_poly.entity_id
_entity_poly.type
_entity_poly.pdbx_seq_one_letter_code
_entity_poly.pdbx_strand_id
1 'polypeptide(L)'
;LHTFIKCNPTLLGYEYARKRLDELGFDYVAFDDHHFVEDLQWDDAIPMLERLMALTKEKGLEFGVKLTNTFPVDVAAKELPSEEMYMSGRSLFPLSIHLAKLLSEQFDGKLRISYSGGATIYNIREMFDAGIWPITMATNILKPGGYERLSQISEKFMECGTERFHGTDTKAIAALDDAVASDELYKKPVKPLPEKHMEKELPLFDCFTAPCRNGW
;
A
#
# COMPACT_ATOMS: atom_id res chain seq x y z
N LEU A 1 -3.45 -24.09 10.42
CA LEU A 1 -3.98 -23.09 9.48
C LEU A 1 -2.82 -22.40 8.75
N HIS A 2 -2.98 -22.16 7.45
CA HIS A 2 -2.10 -21.25 6.71
C HIS A 2 -2.31 -19.84 7.23
N THR A 3 -1.24 -19.07 7.39
CA THR A 3 -1.31 -17.77 8.11
C THR A 3 -0.49 -16.70 7.42
N PHE A 4 -1.05 -15.49 7.38
CA PHE A 4 -0.34 -14.28 6.98
C PHE A 4 -0.35 -13.27 8.14
N ILE A 5 0.82 -12.75 8.48
CA ILE A 5 0.94 -11.62 9.43
C ILE A 5 0.81 -10.33 8.64
N LYS A 6 -0.08 -9.45 9.08
CA LYS A 6 -0.25 -8.13 8.48
C LYS A 6 0.73 -7.14 9.12
N CYS A 7 1.60 -6.56 8.30
CA CYS A 7 2.59 -5.59 8.72
C CYS A 7 2.11 -4.16 8.51
N ASN A 8 2.64 -3.24 9.32
CA ASN A 8 2.41 -1.81 9.19
C ASN A 8 3.48 -1.17 8.28
N PRO A 9 3.15 -0.07 7.58
CA PRO A 9 4.13 0.71 6.82
C PRO A 9 5.21 1.34 7.71
N THR A 10 4.92 1.51 8.99
CA THR A 10 5.85 2.00 10.03
C THR A 10 7.12 1.15 10.15
N LEU A 11 7.08 -0.10 9.72
CA LEU A 11 8.25 -0.99 9.65
C LEU A 11 9.38 -0.44 8.75
N LEU A 12 9.09 0.55 7.89
CA LEU A 12 10.09 1.27 7.07
C LEU A 12 10.92 2.29 7.87
N GLY A 13 10.49 2.66 9.07
CA GLY A 13 11.07 3.74 9.86
C GLY A 13 10.61 5.14 9.43
N TYR A 14 10.65 6.06 10.38
CA TYR A 14 10.19 7.44 10.21
C TYR A 14 10.90 8.18 9.07
N GLU A 15 12.22 8.16 9.06
CA GLU A 15 13.03 8.92 8.11
C GLU A 15 12.72 8.54 6.64
N TYR A 16 12.57 7.23 6.38
CA TYR A 16 12.22 6.79 5.04
C TYR A 16 10.80 7.21 4.65
N ALA A 17 9.83 6.98 5.54
CA ALA A 17 8.43 7.31 5.27
C ALA A 17 8.26 8.81 5.01
N ARG A 18 8.88 9.66 5.84
CA ARG A 18 8.84 11.12 5.68
C ARG A 18 9.45 11.56 4.36
N LYS A 19 10.67 11.12 4.08
CA LYS A 19 11.37 11.44 2.84
C LYS A 19 10.56 11.03 1.61
N ARG A 20 10.03 9.80 1.60
CA ARG A 20 9.28 9.27 0.45
C ARG A 20 7.99 10.05 0.20
N LEU A 21 7.27 10.38 1.25
CA LEU A 21 6.04 11.16 1.12
C LEU A 21 6.31 12.60 0.67
N ASP A 22 7.38 13.23 1.15
CA ASP A 22 7.78 14.58 0.71
C ASP A 22 8.15 14.60 -0.78
N GLU A 23 8.96 13.65 -1.25
CA GLU A 23 9.34 13.51 -2.66
C GLU A 23 8.13 13.35 -3.58
N LEU A 24 7.05 12.75 -3.09
CA LEU A 24 5.81 12.57 -3.84
C LEU A 24 4.82 13.73 -3.68
N GLY A 25 5.20 14.78 -2.93
CA GLY A 25 4.37 15.98 -2.72
C GLY A 25 3.32 15.83 -1.63
N PHE A 26 3.45 14.84 -0.73
CA PHE A 26 2.61 14.65 0.44
C PHE A 26 3.23 15.24 1.71
N ASP A 27 4.00 16.31 1.57
CA ASP A 27 4.66 17.06 2.65
C ASP A 27 3.70 17.65 3.70
N TYR A 28 2.45 17.86 3.30
CA TYR A 28 1.38 18.36 4.18
C TYR A 28 0.80 17.28 5.11
N VAL A 29 1.12 16.01 4.91
CA VAL A 29 0.63 14.91 5.76
C VAL A 29 1.42 14.95 7.06
N ALA A 30 0.71 15.22 8.17
CA ALA A 30 1.31 15.31 9.49
C ALA A 30 1.45 13.93 10.12
N PHE A 31 2.63 13.60 10.59
CA PHE A 31 2.95 12.48 11.47
C PHE A 31 4.33 12.70 12.06
N ASP A 32 4.59 12.11 13.20
CA ASP A 32 5.91 12.15 13.85
C ASP A 32 6.42 10.73 14.15
N ASP A 33 7.49 10.60 14.90
CA ASP A 33 8.16 9.35 15.17
C ASP A 33 7.44 8.45 16.19
N HIS A 34 6.47 8.96 16.95
CA HIS A 34 5.78 8.16 17.97
C HIS A 34 5.05 6.97 17.36
N HIS A 35 4.44 7.12 16.17
CA HIS A 35 3.78 6.03 15.46
C HIS A 35 4.73 4.90 15.07
N PHE A 36 6.03 5.19 15.01
CA PHE A 36 7.05 4.22 14.61
C PHE A 36 7.70 3.55 15.81
N VAL A 37 8.00 4.32 16.86
CA VAL A 37 8.70 3.83 18.05
C VAL A 37 7.89 2.79 18.81
N GLU A 38 6.56 2.93 18.85
CA GLU A 38 5.65 2.01 19.53
C GLU A 38 5.31 0.76 18.70
N ASP A 39 5.65 0.75 17.42
CA ASP A 39 5.32 -0.34 16.51
C ASP A 39 6.50 -1.32 16.35
N LEU A 40 6.26 -2.45 15.69
CA LEU A 40 7.27 -3.47 15.43
C LEU A 40 8.46 -2.88 14.65
N GLN A 41 9.67 -3.05 15.17
CA GLN A 41 10.90 -2.58 14.55
C GLN A 41 11.46 -3.63 13.58
N TRP A 42 12.22 -3.18 12.57
CA TRP A 42 12.83 -4.04 11.56
C TRP A 42 13.73 -5.13 12.18
N ASP A 43 14.56 -4.76 13.14
CA ASP A 43 15.50 -5.66 13.79
C ASP A 43 14.83 -6.77 14.60
N ASP A 44 13.60 -6.53 15.08
CA ASP A 44 12.79 -7.54 15.77
C ASP A 44 11.92 -8.34 14.78
N ALA A 45 11.46 -7.70 13.71
CA ALA A 45 10.61 -8.32 12.69
C ALA A 45 11.32 -9.44 11.95
N ILE A 46 12.55 -9.22 11.52
CA ILE A 46 13.30 -10.20 10.71
C ILE A 46 13.51 -11.53 11.46
N PRO A 47 14.08 -11.55 12.68
CA PRO A 47 14.23 -12.79 13.43
C PRO A 47 12.88 -13.46 13.77
N MET A 48 11.84 -12.69 14.00
CA MET A 48 10.50 -13.21 14.23
C MET A 48 9.96 -13.93 12.99
N LEU A 49 10.08 -13.32 11.82
CA LEU A 49 9.61 -13.90 10.55
C LEU A 49 10.41 -15.16 10.20
N GLU A 50 11.72 -15.17 10.40
CA GLU A 50 12.56 -16.37 10.20
C GLU A 50 12.10 -17.54 11.05
N ARG A 51 11.85 -17.31 12.34
CA ARG A 51 11.33 -18.36 13.26
C ARG A 51 9.96 -18.86 12.82
N LEU A 52 9.06 -17.99 12.40
CA LEU A 52 7.72 -18.36 11.96
C LEU A 52 7.74 -19.12 10.63
N MET A 53 8.60 -18.75 9.70
CA MET A 53 8.82 -19.48 8.45
C MET A 53 9.35 -20.90 8.74
N ALA A 54 10.33 -21.04 9.63
CA ALA A 54 10.88 -22.34 10.03
C ALA A 54 9.83 -23.21 10.70
N LEU A 55 9.08 -22.68 11.68
CA LEU A 55 8.05 -23.40 12.40
C LEU A 55 6.90 -23.87 11.49
N THR A 56 6.44 -23.00 10.60
CA THR A 56 5.34 -23.34 9.69
C THR A 56 5.77 -24.37 8.65
N LYS A 57 7.00 -24.28 8.16
CA LYS A 57 7.59 -25.27 7.26
C LYS A 57 7.67 -26.65 7.93
N GLU A 58 8.13 -26.72 9.17
CA GLU A 58 8.16 -27.97 9.96
C GLU A 58 6.75 -28.60 10.08
N LYS A 59 5.74 -27.75 10.25
CA LYS A 59 4.33 -28.20 10.39
C LYS A 59 3.59 -28.43 9.06
N GLY A 60 4.27 -28.28 7.92
CA GLY A 60 3.63 -28.40 6.60
C GLY A 60 2.58 -27.30 6.32
N LEU A 61 2.75 -26.13 6.93
CA LEU A 61 1.85 -24.99 6.78
C LEU A 61 2.50 -23.89 5.91
N GLU A 62 1.67 -23.13 5.21
CA GLU A 62 2.12 -21.94 4.51
C GLU A 62 2.10 -20.73 5.46
N PHE A 63 3.15 -19.93 5.34
CA PHE A 63 3.30 -18.68 6.06
C PHE A 63 3.68 -17.55 5.09
N GLY A 64 3.24 -16.36 5.40
CA GLY A 64 3.59 -15.16 4.64
C GLY A 64 3.28 -13.89 5.42
N VAL A 65 3.50 -12.76 4.75
CA VAL A 65 3.14 -11.44 5.25
C VAL A 65 2.08 -10.81 4.37
N LYS A 66 1.24 -9.96 4.94
CA LYS A 66 0.33 -9.10 4.22
C LYS A 66 0.76 -7.65 4.36
N LEU A 67 1.11 -7.02 3.25
CA LEU A 67 1.58 -5.65 3.18
C LEU A 67 0.51 -4.76 2.52
N THR A 68 -0.02 -3.75 3.20
CA THR A 68 0.20 -3.31 4.57
C THR A 68 -1.13 -3.00 5.27
N ASN A 69 -1.09 -2.61 6.55
CA ASN A 69 -2.15 -1.82 7.15
C ASN A 69 -2.17 -0.41 6.52
N THR A 70 -3.18 0.37 6.87
CA THR A 70 -3.19 1.81 6.60
C THR A 70 -2.09 2.51 7.40
N PHE A 71 -1.62 3.65 6.90
CA PHE A 71 -0.58 4.42 7.56
C PHE A 71 -1.21 5.43 8.52
N PRO A 72 -0.87 5.41 9.82
CA PRO A 72 -1.39 6.37 10.79
C PRO A 72 -0.81 7.76 10.53
N VAL A 73 -1.64 8.78 10.62
CA VAL A 73 -1.27 10.19 10.43
C VAL A 73 -2.08 11.06 11.39
N ASP A 74 -1.53 12.21 11.76
CA ASP A 74 -2.16 13.12 12.71
C ASP A 74 -3.25 13.96 12.04
N VAL A 75 -4.30 14.26 12.78
CA VAL A 75 -5.34 15.21 12.39
C VAL A 75 -4.86 16.63 12.68
N ALA A 76 -4.25 17.30 11.68
CA ALA A 76 -3.65 18.61 11.85
C ALA A 76 -4.63 19.78 11.61
N ALA A 77 -5.64 19.60 10.75
CA ALA A 77 -6.56 20.66 10.32
C ALA A 77 -8.02 20.39 10.73
N LYS A 78 -8.24 19.56 11.74
CA LYS A 78 -9.59 19.17 12.23
C LYS A 78 -10.45 18.46 11.17
N GLU A 79 -9.81 17.66 10.31
CA GLU A 79 -10.47 16.88 9.26
C GLU A 79 -11.44 15.85 9.83
N LEU A 80 -11.13 15.32 11.02
CA LEU A 80 -11.93 14.34 11.75
C LEU A 80 -12.04 14.74 13.24
N PRO A 81 -13.05 14.26 13.97
CA PRO A 81 -13.20 14.45 15.42
C PRO A 81 -12.31 13.50 16.25
N SER A 82 -11.12 13.18 15.78
CA SER A 82 -10.13 12.30 16.41
C SER A 82 -8.75 12.94 16.32
N GLU A 83 -7.80 12.44 17.08
CA GLU A 83 -6.41 12.89 17.03
C GLU A 83 -5.65 12.29 15.86
N GLU A 84 -6.04 11.09 15.44
CA GLU A 84 -5.44 10.34 14.35
C GLU A 84 -6.43 10.03 13.23
N MET A 85 -5.91 9.88 12.02
CA MET A 85 -6.58 9.34 10.86
C MET A 85 -5.64 8.40 10.10
N TYR A 86 -6.14 7.76 9.03
CA TYR A 86 -5.38 6.70 8.36
C TYR A 86 -5.27 6.96 6.87
N MET A 87 -4.04 7.12 6.39
CA MET A 87 -3.76 7.23 4.97
C MET A 87 -3.87 5.87 4.30
N SER A 88 -4.56 5.82 3.16
CA SER A 88 -4.81 4.59 2.40
C SER A 88 -4.84 4.85 0.90
N GLY A 89 -5.06 3.80 0.11
CA GLY A 89 -5.20 3.91 -1.34
C GLY A 89 -3.89 4.22 -2.04
N ARG A 90 -3.95 5.04 -3.09
CA ARG A 90 -2.82 5.29 -3.98
C ARG A 90 -1.59 5.90 -3.30
N SER A 91 -1.80 6.80 -2.36
CA SER A 91 -0.72 7.42 -1.59
C SER A 91 0.04 6.44 -0.69
N LEU A 92 -0.61 5.34 -0.28
CA LEU A 92 0.02 4.29 0.50
C LEU A 92 0.89 3.35 -0.34
N PHE A 93 0.62 3.22 -1.65
CA PHE A 93 1.31 2.26 -2.52
C PHE A 93 2.83 2.41 -2.49
N PRO A 94 3.41 3.63 -2.57
CA PRO A 94 4.87 3.82 -2.53
C PRO A 94 5.55 3.27 -1.27
N LEU A 95 4.89 3.35 -0.13
CA LEU A 95 5.41 2.79 1.12
C LEU A 95 5.26 1.26 1.13
N SER A 96 4.11 0.77 0.74
CA SER A 96 3.82 -0.67 0.79
C SER A 96 4.66 -1.47 -0.21
N ILE A 97 4.91 -0.94 -1.41
CA ILE A 97 5.74 -1.65 -2.41
C ILE A 97 7.22 -1.62 -2.03
N HIS A 98 7.69 -0.54 -1.41
CA HIS A 98 9.05 -0.49 -0.90
C HIS A 98 9.27 -1.51 0.22
N LEU A 99 8.31 -1.66 1.13
CA LEU A 99 8.37 -2.70 2.16
C LEU A 99 8.36 -4.10 1.53
N ALA A 100 7.59 -4.31 0.47
CA ALA A 100 7.62 -5.57 -0.28
C ALA A 100 8.99 -5.86 -0.89
N LYS A 101 9.64 -4.83 -1.47
CA LYS A 101 11.02 -4.93 -1.97
C LYS A 101 11.98 -5.37 -0.87
N LEU A 102 12.05 -4.63 0.24
CA LEU A 102 12.97 -4.92 1.33
C LEU A 102 12.78 -6.34 1.88
N LEU A 103 11.53 -6.76 2.11
CA LEU A 103 11.25 -8.11 2.62
C LEU A 103 11.54 -9.19 1.58
N SER A 104 11.26 -8.94 0.30
CA SER A 104 11.58 -9.92 -0.75
C SER A 104 13.09 -10.11 -0.91
N GLU A 105 13.86 -9.04 -0.83
CA GLU A 105 15.33 -9.07 -0.86
C GLU A 105 15.89 -9.78 0.38
N GLN A 106 15.41 -9.43 1.57
CA GLN A 106 15.85 -10.03 2.84
C GLN A 106 15.66 -11.55 2.89
N PHE A 107 14.60 -12.05 2.27
CA PHE A 107 14.26 -13.48 2.27
C PHE A 107 14.53 -14.20 0.94
N ASP A 108 15.30 -13.62 0.03
CA ASP A 108 15.63 -14.18 -1.30
C ASP A 108 14.35 -14.61 -2.08
N GLY A 109 13.29 -13.83 -1.99
CA GLY A 109 12.02 -14.15 -2.63
C GLY A 109 11.23 -15.32 -2.02
N LYS A 110 11.71 -15.92 -0.93
CA LYS A 110 11.08 -17.12 -0.33
C LYS A 110 9.91 -16.81 0.58
N LEU A 111 9.84 -15.59 1.12
CA LEU A 111 8.72 -15.13 1.94
C LEU A 111 7.52 -14.82 1.05
N ARG A 112 6.40 -15.48 1.32
CA ARG A 112 5.17 -15.22 0.59
C ARG A 112 4.58 -13.86 0.97
N ILE A 113 4.29 -13.03 -0.04
CA ILE A 113 3.73 -11.69 0.16
C ILE A 113 2.31 -11.66 -0.39
N SER A 114 1.35 -11.37 0.49
CA SER A 114 0.01 -10.92 0.15
C SER A 114 -0.02 -9.39 0.20
N TYR A 115 -0.86 -8.76 -0.60
CA TYR A 115 -0.83 -7.31 -0.72
C TYR A 115 -2.17 -6.64 -0.39
N SER A 116 -2.07 -5.47 0.27
CA SER A 116 -3.16 -4.55 0.54
C SER A 116 -2.58 -3.16 0.80
N GLY A 117 -2.71 -2.24 -0.13
CA GLY A 117 -2.11 -0.91 0.02
C GLY A 117 -2.00 -0.19 -1.32
N GLY A 118 -3.13 0.26 -1.86
CA GLY A 118 -3.16 1.04 -3.09
C GLY A 118 -3.05 0.24 -4.39
N ALA A 119 -3.40 -1.06 -4.37
CA ALA A 119 -3.54 -1.84 -5.59
C ALA A 119 -4.64 -1.27 -6.49
N THR A 120 -4.35 -1.14 -7.78
CA THR A 120 -5.23 -0.59 -8.81
C THR A 120 -5.04 -1.34 -10.13
N ILE A 121 -5.87 -1.04 -11.12
CA ILE A 121 -5.72 -1.58 -12.46
C ILE A 121 -4.35 -1.30 -13.11
N TYR A 122 -3.64 -0.28 -12.64
CA TYR A 122 -2.36 0.16 -13.23
C TYR A 122 -1.15 -0.62 -12.71
N ASN A 123 -1.23 -1.23 -11.51
CA ASN A 123 -0.11 -1.90 -10.88
C ASN A 123 -0.38 -3.37 -10.50
N ILE A 124 -1.65 -3.79 -10.52
CA ILE A 124 -2.03 -5.13 -10.02
C ILE A 124 -1.43 -6.27 -10.85
N ARG A 125 -1.27 -6.08 -12.16
CA ARG A 125 -0.72 -7.12 -13.04
C ARG A 125 0.77 -7.31 -12.78
N GLU A 126 1.52 -6.23 -12.67
CA GLU A 126 2.96 -6.27 -12.40
C GLU A 126 3.27 -6.88 -11.03
N MET A 127 2.47 -6.55 -10.01
CA MET A 127 2.59 -7.21 -8.70
C MET A 127 2.33 -8.72 -8.78
N PHE A 128 1.28 -9.12 -9.50
CA PHE A 128 0.93 -10.54 -9.66
C PHE A 128 2.03 -11.30 -10.39
N ASP A 129 2.53 -10.77 -11.50
CA ASP A 129 3.60 -11.37 -12.28
C ASP A 129 4.92 -11.46 -11.49
N ALA A 130 5.15 -10.52 -10.54
CA ALA A 130 6.25 -10.57 -9.60
C ALA A 130 6.06 -11.58 -8.44
N GLY A 131 4.97 -12.34 -8.42
CA GLY A 131 4.68 -13.34 -7.39
C GLY A 131 4.03 -12.80 -6.13
N ILE A 132 3.56 -11.55 -6.13
CA ILE A 132 2.80 -10.97 -5.01
C ILE A 132 1.34 -11.32 -5.14
N TRP A 133 0.86 -12.25 -4.34
CA TRP A 133 -0.55 -12.64 -4.27
C TRP A 133 -0.86 -13.49 -3.02
N PRO A 134 -2.11 -13.47 -2.48
CA PRO A 134 -3.28 -12.77 -2.99
C PRO A 134 -3.19 -11.25 -2.83
N ILE A 135 -3.86 -10.50 -3.74
CA ILE A 135 -3.94 -9.05 -3.71
C ILE A 135 -5.36 -8.66 -3.31
N THR A 136 -5.49 -7.74 -2.37
CA THR A 136 -6.78 -7.21 -1.92
C THR A 136 -6.87 -5.71 -2.17
N MET A 137 -8.09 -5.25 -2.49
CA MET A 137 -8.39 -3.86 -2.78
C MET A 137 -9.60 -3.42 -1.97
N ALA A 138 -9.56 -2.20 -1.44
CA ALA A 138 -10.69 -1.57 -0.78
C ALA A 138 -10.97 -0.17 -1.38
N THR A 139 -10.05 0.77 -1.20
CA THR A 139 -10.23 2.18 -1.59
C THR A 139 -10.64 2.34 -3.06
N ASN A 140 -10.06 1.55 -3.97
CA ASN A 140 -10.36 1.63 -5.40
C ASN A 140 -11.79 1.16 -5.72
N ILE A 141 -12.31 0.22 -4.96
CA ILE A 141 -13.67 -0.31 -5.12
C ILE A 141 -14.72 0.62 -4.52
N LEU A 142 -14.37 1.30 -3.42
CA LEU A 142 -15.27 2.23 -2.73
C LEU A 142 -15.49 3.55 -3.47
N LYS A 143 -14.63 3.87 -4.45
CA LYS A 143 -14.80 5.05 -5.30
C LYS A 143 -15.89 4.84 -6.34
N PRO A 144 -16.54 5.92 -6.85
CA PRO A 144 -17.52 5.83 -7.94
C PRO A 144 -16.99 5.00 -9.11
N GLY A 145 -17.77 4.07 -9.64
CA GLY A 145 -17.37 3.12 -10.68
C GLY A 145 -16.47 1.97 -10.20
N GLY A 146 -16.35 1.75 -8.88
CA GLY A 146 -15.45 0.76 -8.31
C GLY A 146 -15.75 -0.68 -8.73
N TYR A 147 -17.02 -1.06 -8.81
CA TYR A 147 -17.41 -2.40 -9.25
C TYR A 147 -17.09 -2.64 -10.75
N GLU A 148 -17.23 -1.62 -11.58
CA GLU A 148 -16.82 -1.71 -12.99
C GLU A 148 -15.30 -1.89 -13.12
N ARG A 149 -14.52 -1.27 -12.25
CA ARG A 149 -13.06 -1.51 -12.18
C ARG A 149 -12.69 -2.94 -11.83
N LEU A 150 -13.51 -3.64 -11.03
CA LEU A 150 -13.31 -5.07 -10.79
C LEU A 150 -13.43 -5.89 -12.08
N SER A 151 -14.42 -5.59 -12.91
CA SER A 151 -14.55 -6.23 -14.22
C SER A 151 -13.33 -5.98 -15.10
N GLN A 152 -12.89 -4.71 -15.20
CA GLN A 152 -11.69 -4.34 -15.94
C GLN A 152 -10.42 -5.02 -15.41
N ILE A 153 -10.31 -5.19 -14.09
CA ILE A 153 -9.18 -5.90 -13.47
C ILE A 153 -9.27 -7.38 -13.77
N SER A 154 -10.45 -8.00 -13.68
CA SER A 154 -10.63 -9.42 -13.98
C SER A 154 -10.25 -9.75 -15.42
N GLU A 155 -10.54 -8.86 -16.36
CA GLU A 155 -10.14 -9.02 -17.77
C GLU A 155 -8.62 -9.15 -17.94
N LYS A 156 -7.82 -8.43 -17.13
CA LYS A 156 -6.36 -8.55 -17.14
C LYS A 156 -5.84 -9.92 -16.70
N PHE A 157 -6.67 -10.70 -16.02
CA PHE A 157 -6.31 -12.01 -15.47
C PHE A 157 -6.99 -13.20 -16.17
N MET A 158 -7.81 -12.96 -17.19
CA MET A 158 -8.54 -14.03 -17.90
C MET A 158 -7.61 -15.09 -18.50
N GLU A 159 -6.41 -14.70 -18.89
CA GLU A 159 -5.40 -15.59 -19.50
C GLU A 159 -4.35 -16.09 -18.49
N CYS A 160 -4.47 -15.70 -17.21
CA CYS A 160 -3.54 -16.14 -16.18
C CYS A 160 -3.88 -17.54 -15.72
N GLY A 161 -2.89 -18.42 -15.74
CA GLY A 161 -2.98 -19.73 -15.11
C GLY A 161 -3.00 -19.61 -13.57
N THR A 162 -3.55 -20.63 -12.90
CA THR A 162 -3.45 -20.78 -11.44
C THR A 162 -2.20 -21.61 -11.14
N GLU A 163 -1.08 -20.95 -10.97
CA GLU A 163 0.16 -21.62 -10.57
C GLU A 163 0.30 -21.66 -9.05
N ARG A 164 1.08 -22.62 -8.57
CA ARG A 164 1.46 -22.63 -7.15
C ARG A 164 2.51 -21.57 -6.90
N PHE A 165 2.50 -21.00 -5.69
CA PHE A 165 3.54 -20.07 -5.27
C PHE A 165 4.92 -20.73 -5.34
N HIS A 166 5.86 -20.11 -6.05
CA HIS A 166 7.24 -20.57 -6.24
C HIS A 166 8.28 -19.53 -5.82
N GLY A 167 7.84 -18.43 -5.22
CA GLY A 167 8.66 -17.32 -4.78
C GLY A 167 8.20 -15.99 -5.36
N THR A 168 8.78 -14.90 -4.86
CA THR A 168 8.63 -13.56 -5.44
C THR A 168 9.85 -13.22 -6.29
N ASP A 169 9.64 -12.54 -7.40
CA ASP A 169 10.72 -11.98 -8.21
C ASP A 169 11.21 -10.67 -7.59
N THR A 170 12.33 -10.75 -6.87
CA THR A 170 12.93 -9.59 -6.16
C THR A 170 13.31 -8.47 -7.13
N LYS A 171 13.74 -8.80 -8.34
CA LYS A 171 14.13 -7.80 -9.35
C LYS A 171 12.92 -7.09 -9.94
N ALA A 172 11.85 -7.83 -10.20
CA ALA A 172 10.60 -7.24 -10.68
C ALA A 172 9.99 -6.31 -9.63
N ILE A 173 10.01 -6.70 -8.35
CA ILE A 173 9.53 -5.86 -7.26
C ILE A 173 10.40 -4.61 -7.10
N ALA A 174 11.73 -4.73 -7.18
CA ALA A 174 12.63 -3.60 -7.11
C ALA A 174 12.41 -2.62 -8.28
N ALA A 175 12.23 -3.13 -9.50
CA ALA A 175 11.92 -2.30 -10.66
C ALA A 175 10.57 -1.56 -10.52
N LEU A 176 9.57 -2.21 -9.93
CA LEU A 176 8.28 -1.57 -9.65
C LEU A 176 8.41 -0.46 -8.59
N ASP A 177 9.17 -0.70 -7.52
CA ASP A 177 9.45 0.34 -6.51
C ASP A 177 10.19 1.55 -7.10
N ASP A 178 11.19 1.31 -7.94
CA ASP A 178 11.96 2.36 -8.63
C ASP A 178 11.07 3.16 -9.60
N ALA A 179 10.19 2.49 -10.34
CA ALA A 179 9.25 3.15 -11.25
C ALA A 179 8.27 4.08 -10.50
N VAL A 180 7.77 3.66 -9.34
CA VAL A 180 6.85 4.44 -8.50
C VAL A 180 7.44 5.79 -8.09
N ALA A 181 8.74 5.89 -7.89
CA ALA A 181 9.41 7.13 -7.50
C ALA A 181 9.30 8.24 -8.57
N SER A 182 9.23 7.85 -9.84
CA SER A 182 9.18 8.79 -10.97
C SER A 182 7.78 8.93 -11.59
N ASP A 183 6.86 8.04 -11.31
CA ASP A 183 5.54 7.99 -11.93
C ASP A 183 4.58 9.03 -11.31
N GLU A 184 4.06 9.93 -12.16
CA GLU A 184 3.07 10.94 -11.78
C GLU A 184 1.78 10.36 -11.20
N LEU A 185 1.47 9.08 -11.47
CA LEU A 185 0.31 8.39 -10.91
C LEU A 185 0.35 8.39 -9.37
N TYR A 186 1.53 8.29 -8.76
CA TYR A 186 1.71 8.18 -7.31
C TYR A 186 2.01 9.50 -6.62
N LYS A 187 2.27 10.55 -7.40
CA LYS A 187 2.46 11.90 -6.87
C LYS A 187 1.13 12.55 -6.49
N LYS A 188 1.19 13.50 -5.58
CA LYS A 188 0.05 14.37 -5.28
C LYS A 188 -0.40 15.09 -6.55
N PRO A 189 -1.64 14.95 -6.98
CA PRO A 189 -2.12 15.67 -8.15
C PRO A 189 -2.20 17.17 -7.85
N VAL A 190 -1.40 17.95 -8.55
CA VAL A 190 -1.49 19.43 -8.53
C VAL A 190 -2.63 19.84 -9.45
N LYS A 191 -3.84 19.92 -8.91
CA LYS A 191 -4.96 20.56 -9.61
C LYS A 191 -5.20 21.90 -8.93
N PRO A 192 -5.00 23.05 -9.63
CA PRO A 192 -5.49 24.32 -9.12
C PRO A 192 -7.01 24.17 -8.89
N LEU A 193 -7.47 24.52 -7.70
CA LEU A 193 -8.90 24.63 -7.44
C LEU A 193 -9.43 25.69 -8.42
N PRO A 194 -10.39 25.38 -9.30
CA PRO A 194 -11.02 26.40 -10.13
C PRO A 194 -11.62 27.46 -9.21
N GLU A 195 -11.35 28.73 -9.43
CA GLU A 195 -11.90 29.85 -8.65
C GLU A 195 -13.43 29.74 -8.44
N LYS A 196 -14.12 29.14 -9.40
CA LYS A 196 -15.56 28.91 -9.35
C LYS A 196 -16.05 27.90 -8.28
N HIS A 197 -15.18 27.11 -7.69
CA HIS A 197 -15.58 26.21 -6.60
C HIS A 197 -15.76 26.89 -5.24
N MET A 198 -15.22 28.11 -5.10
CA MET A 198 -15.39 28.90 -3.88
C MET A 198 -16.74 29.63 -3.81
N GLU A 199 -17.45 29.79 -4.91
CA GLU A 199 -18.68 30.56 -5.02
C GLU A 199 -19.97 29.75 -5.17
N LYS A 200 -19.88 28.44 -5.30
CA LYS A 200 -21.07 27.56 -5.46
C LYS A 200 -21.19 26.61 -4.30
N GLU A 201 -22.40 26.48 -3.77
CA GLU A 201 -22.76 25.29 -2.98
C GLU A 201 -22.39 24.04 -3.78
N LEU A 202 -21.46 23.25 -3.22
CA LEU A 202 -21.05 22.00 -3.84
C LEU A 202 -22.27 21.05 -3.86
N PRO A 203 -22.64 20.49 -5.01
CA PRO A 203 -23.63 19.42 -5.05
C PRO A 203 -23.25 18.32 -4.05
N LEU A 204 -24.22 17.67 -3.45
CA LEU A 204 -23.99 16.57 -2.49
C LEU A 204 -22.98 15.54 -3.03
N PHE A 205 -23.00 15.29 -4.33
CA PHE A 205 -22.07 14.44 -5.04
C PHE A 205 -20.61 14.93 -4.93
N ASP A 206 -20.37 16.22 -5.07
CA ASP A 206 -19.02 16.79 -4.94
C ASP A 206 -18.52 16.77 -3.49
N CYS A 207 -19.41 16.90 -2.52
CA CYS A 207 -19.07 16.77 -1.12
C CYS A 207 -18.53 15.37 -0.77
N PHE A 208 -19.10 14.31 -1.36
CA PHE A 208 -18.62 12.94 -1.17
C PHE A 208 -17.37 12.62 -1.97
N THR A 209 -17.07 13.35 -3.03
CA THR A 209 -15.90 13.12 -3.88
C THR A 209 -14.71 14.00 -3.52
N ALA A 210 -14.92 15.09 -2.79
CA ALA A 210 -13.88 16.03 -2.41
C ALA A 210 -12.69 15.38 -1.67
N PRO A 211 -12.89 14.50 -0.67
CA PRO A 211 -11.79 13.75 -0.07
C PRO A 211 -11.04 12.88 -1.07
N CYS A 212 -11.75 12.29 -2.03
CA CYS A 212 -11.17 11.45 -3.08
C CYS A 212 -10.33 12.23 -4.09
N ARG A 213 -10.61 13.53 -4.30
CA ARG A 213 -9.82 14.42 -5.17
C ARG A 213 -8.46 14.77 -4.56
N ASN A 214 -8.35 14.70 -3.25
CA ASN A 214 -7.11 15.02 -2.52
C ASN A 214 -6.21 13.79 -2.28
N GLY A 215 -6.49 12.68 -2.96
CA GLY A 215 -5.60 11.52 -2.95
C GLY A 215 -5.79 10.54 -1.79
N TRP A 216 -6.88 10.65 -1.06
CA TRP A 216 -7.28 9.65 -0.06
C TRP A 216 -7.81 8.36 -0.70
#